data_560c417b15371c544c6cb4ce5592149c
#
_entry.id   560c417b15371c544c6cb4ce5592149c
#
_cell.length_a   1.000
_cell.length_b   1.000
_cell.length_c   1.000
_cell.angle_alpha   90.00
_cell.angle_beta   90.00
_cell.angle_gamma   90.00
#
_symmetry.space_group_name_H-M   'P 1'
#
loop_
_entity.id
_entity.type
_entity.pdbx_description
1 polymer ?
#
loop_
_entity_poly.entity_id
_entity_poly.type
_entity_poly.pdbx_seq_one_letter_code
_entity_poly.pdbx_strand_id
1 'polypeptide(L)'
;GDIYTPVCLDWLETIAPVYAVEMWADAHFKEDPRVVNKTRVLNLEGHAIGLTHDLLVPGMAEEITEYSPLSKHFPPDADFPATLVTVFGAAVDIVVFGHTHYAVIEEYQGILMLNPGSPSLPRQLRRLGQVAVLELEADHKSAEILELSTFS
;
A
#
# COMPACT_ATOMS: atom_id res chain seq x y z
N GLY A 1 -1.44 2.95 -6.49
CA GLY A 1 -2.35 3.78 -7.29
C GLY A 1 -1.77 5.13 -7.65
N ASP A 2 -2.60 6.04 -8.15
CA ASP A 2 -2.17 7.36 -8.63
C ASP A 2 -1.08 7.29 -9.72
N ILE A 3 -1.21 6.33 -10.61
CA ILE A 3 -0.26 6.12 -11.71
C ILE A 3 -0.72 6.94 -12.91
N TYR A 4 -0.03 8.03 -13.22
CA TYR A 4 -0.43 8.94 -14.30
C TYR A 4 -0.01 8.49 -15.70
N THR A 5 0.96 7.59 -15.81
CA THR A 5 1.45 7.10 -17.10
C THR A 5 2.07 5.71 -16.98
N PRO A 6 1.84 4.81 -17.95
CA PRO A 6 2.48 3.50 -17.99
C PRO A 6 4.01 3.54 -17.99
N VAL A 7 4.60 4.61 -18.52
CA VAL A 7 6.07 4.78 -18.62
C VAL A 7 6.76 4.68 -17.27
N CYS A 8 6.11 5.09 -16.17
CA CYS A 8 6.71 4.92 -14.84
C CYS A 8 6.82 3.45 -14.43
N LEU A 9 5.86 2.60 -14.84
CA LEU A 9 5.91 1.16 -14.62
C LEU A 9 7.03 0.52 -15.45
N ASP A 10 7.22 0.99 -16.69
CA ASP A 10 8.29 0.51 -17.57
C ASP A 10 9.67 0.79 -16.96
N TRP A 11 9.88 1.98 -16.39
CA TRP A 11 11.12 2.31 -15.69
C TRP A 11 11.35 1.45 -14.46
N LEU A 12 10.34 1.25 -13.63
CA LEU A 12 10.45 0.40 -12.45
C LEU A 12 10.73 -1.05 -12.82
N GLU A 13 10.12 -1.57 -13.89
CA GLU A 13 10.30 -2.95 -14.34
C GLU A 13 11.71 -3.22 -14.89
N THR A 14 12.47 -2.20 -15.27
CA THR A 14 13.91 -2.37 -15.60
C THR A 14 14.74 -2.78 -14.38
N ILE A 15 14.22 -2.60 -13.17
CA ILE A 15 14.90 -2.89 -11.90
C ILE A 15 14.37 -4.19 -11.29
N ALA A 16 13.04 -4.34 -11.22
CA ALA A 16 12.38 -5.49 -10.60
C ALA A 16 10.96 -5.68 -11.16
N PRO A 17 10.34 -6.89 -11.01
CA PRO A 17 8.95 -7.11 -11.37
C PRO A 17 8.01 -6.11 -10.68
N VAL A 18 7.05 -5.56 -11.44
CA VAL A 18 6.12 -4.54 -10.96
C VAL A 18 4.74 -5.13 -10.76
N TYR A 19 4.17 -4.89 -9.58
CA TYR A 19 2.78 -5.22 -9.24
C TYR A 19 2.09 -3.95 -8.78
N ALA A 20 1.02 -3.56 -9.47
CA ALA A 20 0.31 -2.32 -9.19
C ALA A 20 -1.19 -2.55 -9.03
N VAL A 21 -1.84 -1.60 -8.36
CA VAL A 21 -3.29 -1.50 -8.24
C VAL A 21 -3.73 -0.10 -8.66
N GLU A 22 -4.93 -0.02 -9.22
CA GLU A 22 -5.56 1.24 -9.58
C GLU A 22 -6.96 1.28 -8.99
N MET A 23 -7.42 2.44 -8.55
CA MET A 23 -8.77 2.60 -8.03
C MET A 23 -9.81 2.71 -9.14
N TRP A 24 -9.43 3.40 -10.20
CA TRP A 24 -10.24 3.63 -11.38
C TRP A 24 -9.57 2.93 -12.55
N ALA A 25 -10.30 2.04 -13.23
CA ALA A 25 -9.82 1.44 -14.46
C ALA A 25 -9.68 2.53 -15.53
N ASP A 26 -8.58 3.29 -15.46
CA ASP A 26 -8.23 4.23 -16.51
C ASP A 26 -8.01 3.45 -17.81
N ALA A 27 -8.51 4.02 -18.91
CA ALA A 27 -8.37 3.42 -20.23
C ALA A 27 -6.90 3.13 -20.61
N HIS A 28 -5.95 3.85 -20.01
CA HIS A 28 -4.51 3.68 -20.23
C HIS A 28 -3.93 2.37 -19.67
N PHE A 29 -4.57 1.77 -18.64
CA PHE A 29 -4.08 0.54 -17.97
C PHE A 29 -4.92 -0.69 -18.27
N LYS A 30 -5.97 -0.57 -19.09
CA LYS A 30 -6.98 -1.60 -19.28
C LYS A 30 -6.44 -2.95 -19.75
N GLU A 31 -5.24 -2.95 -20.35
CA GLU A 31 -4.56 -4.15 -20.88
C GLU A 31 -3.17 -4.35 -20.27
N ASP A 32 -2.76 -3.54 -19.30
CA ASP A 32 -1.46 -3.71 -18.66
C ASP A 32 -1.53 -4.81 -17.59
N PRO A 33 -0.85 -5.96 -17.77
CA PRO A 33 -0.93 -7.09 -16.85
C PRO A 33 -0.34 -6.78 -15.47
N ARG A 34 0.45 -5.72 -15.33
CA ARG A 34 1.03 -5.27 -14.07
C ARG A 34 0.01 -4.61 -13.16
N VAL A 35 -1.06 -4.07 -13.74
CA VAL A 35 -2.06 -3.27 -13.03
C VAL A 35 -3.35 -4.05 -12.89
N VAL A 36 -3.88 -4.13 -11.67
CA VAL A 36 -5.23 -4.65 -11.42
C VAL A 36 -6.11 -3.58 -10.78
N ASN A 37 -7.40 -3.67 -11.04
CA ASN A 37 -8.35 -2.74 -10.46
C ASN A 37 -8.65 -3.12 -9.00
N LYS A 38 -8.65 -2.14 -8.11
CA LYS A 38 -8.98 -2.17 -6.69
C LYS A 38 -7.97 -2.90 -5.80
N THR A 39 -7.96 -4.24 -5.80
CA THR A 39 -7.17 -5.01 -4.83
C THR A 39 -6.39 -6.14 -5.51
N ARG A 40 -5.25 -6.47 -4.95
CA ARG A 40 -4.42 -7.61 -5.32
C ARG A 40 -3.89 -8.30 -4.07
N VAL A 41 -3.79 -9.62 -4.08
CA VAL A 41 -3.07 -10.37 -3.05
C VAL A 41 -1.83 -10.99 -3.68
N LEU A 42 -0.67 -10.77 -3.07
CA LEU A 42 0.62 -11.36 -3.44
C LEU A 42 1.06 -12.31 -2.34
N ASN A 43 1.61 -13.46 -2.71
CA ASN A 43 2.22 -14.37 -1.76
C ASN A 43 3.72 -14.38 -2.00
N LEU A 44 4.48 -13.83 -1.05
CA LEU A 44 5.93 -13.68 -1.12
C LEU A 44 6.55 -14.13 0.20
N GLU A 45 7.57 -14.97 0.15
CA GLU A 45 8.35 -15.44 1.32
C GLU A 45 7.49 -15.98 2.49
N GLY A 46 6.34 -16.60 2.19
CA GLY A 46 5.41 -17.12 3.20
C GLY A 46 4.38 -16.11 3.72
N HIS A 47 4.45 -14.86 3.29
CA HIS A 47 3.52 -13.81 3.65
C HIS A 47 2.45 -13.55 2.58
N ALA A 48 1.23 -13.25 3.02
CA ALA A 48 0.13 -12.83 2.16
C ALA A 48 -0.06 -11.30 2.25
N ILE A 49 0.27 -10.62 1.15
CA ILE A 49 0.27 -9.16 1.07
C ILE A 49 -0.96 -8.68 0.33
N GLY A 50 -1.87 -8.01 1.03
CA GLY A 50 -2.99 -7.29 0.42
C GLY A 50 -2.50 -5.93 -0.08
N LEU A 51 -2.65 -5.68 -1.38
CA LEU A 51 -2.31 -4.40 -2.02
C LEU A 51 -3.59 -3.72 -2.49
N THR A 52 -3.77 -2.46 -2.10
CA THR A 52 -4.88 -1.60 -2.56
C THR A 52 -4.41 -0.16 -2.71
N HIS A 53 -5.09 0.64 -3.57
CA HIS A 53 -4.81 2.07 -3.62
C HIS A 53 -5.39 2.78 -2.40
N ASP A 54 -6.69 2.67 -2.21
CA ASP A 54 -7.42 3.25 -1.09
C ASP A 54 -7.92 2.12 -0.18
N LEU A 55 -7.55 2.18 1.09
CA LEU A 55 -7.95 1.18 2.07
C LEU A 55 -9.22 1.64 2.79
N LEU A 56 -10.35 1.25 2.24
CA LEU A 56 -11.66 1.43 2.86
C LEU A 56 -11.93 0.26 3.83
N VAL A 57 -11.71 0.50 5.12
CA VAL A 57 -11.97 -0.50 6.16
C VAL A 57 -13.45 -0.44 6.55
N PRO A 58 -14.22 -1.53 6.39
CA PRO A 58 -15.61 -1.57 6.84
C PRO A 58 -15.74 -1.19 8.32
N GLY A 59 -16.65 -0.26 8.62
CA GLY A 59 -16.89 0.23 9.99
C GLY A 59 -16.02 1.42 10.41
N MET A 60 -15.07 1.85 9.58
CA MET A 60 -14.32 3.09 9.80
C MET A 60 -14.85 4.22 8.93
N ALA A 61 -14.92 5.43 9.49
CA ALA A 61 -15.23 6.65 8.76
C ALA A 61 -13.97 7.49 8.47
N GLU A 62 -12.86 7.18 9.14
CA GLU A 62 -11.61 7.93 9.05
C GLU A 62 -10.60 7.19 8.18
N GLU A 63 -9.84 7.95 7.39
CA GLU A 63 -8.69 7.44 6.66
C GLU A 63 -7.51 7.18 7.62
N ILE A 64 -6.73 6.15 7.31
CA ILE A 64 -5.54 5.81 8.11
C ILE A 64 -4.38 6.72 7.71
N THR A 65 -3.92 7.51 8.68
CA THR A 65 -2.78 8.41 8.54
C THR A 65 -1.89 8.33 9.78
N GLU A 66 -0.73 8.97 9.77
CA GLU A 66 0.13 9.08 10.96
C GLU A 66 -0.55 9.78 12.15
N TYR A 67 -1.55 10.64 11.88
CA TYR A 67 -2.33 11.34 12.91
C TYR A 67 -3.60 10.60 13.32
N SER A 68 -4.05 9.67 12.48
CA SER A 68 -5.25 8.87 12.64
C SER A 68 -4.94 7.39 12.44
N PRO A 69 -4.20 6.76 13.38
CA PRO A 69 -3.84 5.36 13.25
C PRO A 69 -5.05 4.45 13.38
N LEU A 70 -4.97 3.27 12.76
CA LEU A 70 -6.02 2.26 12.78
C LEU A 70 -6.42 1.87 14.21
N SER A 71 -5.44 1.66 15.08
CA SER A 71 -5.64 1.29 16.48
C SER A 71 -6.49 2.26 17.30
N LYS A 72 -6.59 3.51 16.85
CA LYS A 72 -7.40 4.54 17.50
C LYS A 72 -8.86 4.51 17.06
N HIS A 73 -9.14 4.12 15.83
CA HIS A 73 -10.45 4.28 15.20
C HIS A 73 -11.17 2.96 14.92
N PHE A 74 -10.43 1.86 14.82
CA PHE A 74 -11.05 0.55 14.63
C PHE A 74 -11.59 0.03 15.98
N PRO A 75 -12.80 -0.55 16.01
CA PRO A 75 -13.38 -1.08 17.25
C PRO A 75 -12.49 -2.15 17.88
N PRO A 76 -12.10 -2.00 19.16
CA PRO A 76 -11.12 -2.90 19.79
C PRO A 76 -11.60 -4.34 19.93
N ASP A 77 -12.92 -4.54 19.98
CA ASP A 77 -13.54 -5.87 20.11
C ASP A 77 -13.87 -6.51 18.75
N ALA A 78 -13.60 -5.80 17.63
CA ALA A 78 -13.83 -6.34 16.30
C ALA A 78 -12.59 -7.06 15.77
N ASP A 79 -12.83 -8.10 14.97
CA ASP A 79 -11.78 -8.91 14.33
C ASP A 79 -11.30 -8.23 13.05
N PHE A 80 -10.15 -7.55 13.14
CA PHE A 80 -9.56 -6.84 12.00
C PHE A 80 -9.09 -7.79 10.89
N PRO A 81 -8.38 -8.91 11.18
CA PRO A 81 -8.06 -9.92 10.17
C PRO A 81 -9.28 -10.42 9.39
N ALA A 82 -10.39 -10.74 10.08
CA ALA A 82 -11.63 -11.15 9.41
C ALA A 82 -12.23 -10.03 8.56
N THR A 83 -12.13 -8.78 9.00
CA THR A 83 -12.57 -7.63 8.22
C THR A 83 -11.77 -7.51 6.92
N LEU A 84 -10.45 -7.72 6.95
CA LEU A 84 -9.60 -7.68 5.75
C LEU A 84 -9.93 -8.79 4.75
N VAL A 85 -10.40 -9.95 5.21
CA VAL A 85 -10.89 -11.00 4.28
C VAL A 85 -12.04 -10.48 3.43
N THR A 86 -12.90 -9.61 3.96
CA THR A 86 -13.99 -9.00 3.16
C THR A 86 -13.48 -7.99 2.11
N VAL A 87 -12.32 -7.37 2.37
CA VAL A 87 -11.69 -6.41 1.46
C VAL A 87 -10.92 -7.11 0.33
N PHE A 88 -10.11 -8.11 0.70
CA PHE A 88 -9.17 -8.75 -0.22
C PHE A 88 -9.65 -10.10 -0.79
N GLY A 89 -10.72 -10.67 -0.23
CA GLY A 89 -11.22 -12.01 -0.59
C GLY A 89 -10.34 -13.15 -0.09
N ALA A 90 -9.30 -12.87 0.68
CA ALA A 90 -8.37 -13.82 1.27
C ALA A 90 -7.79 -13.28 2.58
N ALA A 91 -7.27 -14.16 3.44
CA ALA A 91 -6.50 -13.75 4.60
C ALA A 91 -5.19 -13.11 4.17
N VAL A 92 -4.82 -11.99 4.79
CA VAL A 92 -3.57 -11.29 4.59
C VAL A 92 -2.93 -10.98 5.94
N ASP A 93 -1.60 -10.95 5.99
CA ASP A 93 -0.84 -10.56 7.18
C ASP A 93 -0.06 -9.26 7.00
N ILE A 94 -0.06 -8.73 5.78
CA ILE A 94 0.48 -7.41 5.44
C ILE A 94 -0.53 -6.69 4.56
N VAL A 95 -0.74 -5.40 4.78
CA VAL A 95 -1.55 -4.54 3.91
C VAL A 95 -0.72 -3.36 3.45
N VAL A 96 -0.54 -3.22 2.14
CA VAL A 96 0.10 -2.06 1.51
C VAL A 96 -0.98 -1.22 0.84
N PHE A 97 -1.05 0.05 1.20
CA PHE A 97 -2.06 0.98 0.70
C PHE A 97 -1.48 2.38 0.47
N GLY A 98 -2.23 3.27 -0.14
CA GLY A 98 -1.80 4.63 -0.50
C GLY A 98 -2.89 5.67 -0.24
N HIS A 99 -3.22 6.46 -1.26
CA HIS A 99 -4.26 7.47 -1.35
C HIS A 99 -4.03 8.72 -0.50
N THR A 100 -3.84 8.58 0.81
CA THR A 100 -3.68 9.72 1.74
C THR A 100 -2.37 10.48 1.57
N HIS A 101 -1.37 9.87 0.92
CA HIS A 101 0.00 10.36 0.77
C HIS A 101 0.76 10.57 2.11
N TYR A 102 0.23 10.06 3.21
CA TYR A 102 0.90 10.03 4.51
C TYR A 102 1.58 8.69 4.73
N ALA A 103 2.87 8.73 5.05
CA ALA A 103 3.60 7.51 5.38
C ALA A 103 3.09 6.95 6.72
N VAL A 104 2.76 5.66 6.74
CA VAL A 104 2.28 4.95 7.91
C VAL A 104 2.93 3.58 7.99
N ILE A 105 3.46 3.24 9.15
CA ILE A 105 3.79 1.86 9.53
C ILE A 105 3.10 1.60 10.87
N GLU A 106 2.20 0.64 10.89
CA GLU A 106 1.45 0.27 12.10
C GLU A 106 1.24 -1.24 12.12
N GLU A 107 1.49 -1.87 13.25
CA GLU A 107 1.10 -3.26 13.47
C GLU A 107 -0.17 -3.30 14.33
N TYR A 108 -1.22 -3.93 13.82
CA TYR A 108 -2.49 -4.04 14.52
C TYR A 108 -3.07 -5.42 14.36
N GLN A 109 -3.35 -6.09 15.49
CA GLN A 109 -3.86 -7.47 15.55
C GLN A 109 -3.05 -8.45 14.65
N GLY A 110 -1.72 -8.32 14.63
CA GLY A 110 -0.81 -9.16 13.85
C GLY A 110 -0.70 -8.81 12.36
N ILE A 111 -1.42 -7.80 11.90
CA ILE A 111 -1.35 -7.28 10.54
C ILE A 111 -0.37 -6.10 10.47
N LEU A 112 0.60 -6.17 9.57
CA LEU A 112 1.48 -5.04 9.26
C LEU A 112 0.81 -4.13 8.23
N MET A 113 0.50 -2.90 8.64
CA MET A 113 -0.09 -1.85 7.81
C MET A 113 1.01 -0.94 7.29
N LEU A 114 1.08 -0.74 5.97
CA LEU A 114 2.12 0.05 5.33
C LEU A 114 1.52 1.00 4.28
N ASN A 115 1.64 2.31 4.51
CA ASN A 115 1.48 3.32 3.48
C ASN A 115 2.86 3.96 3.23
N PRO A 116 3.44 3.86 2.04
CA PRO A 116 4.76 4.40 1.75
C PRO A 116 4.81 5.93 1.70
N GLY A 117 3.67 6.62 1.80
CA GLY A 117 3.56 8.02 1.48
C GLY A 117 3.49 8.25 -0.04
N SER A 118 4.12 9.31 -0.52
CA SER A 118 4.17 9.64 -1.94
C SER A 118 5.60 9.94 -2.37
N PRO A 119 6.10 9.41 -3.49
CA PRO A 119 7.44 9.71 -4.02
C PRO A 119 7.55 11.15 -4.55
N SER A 120 6.42 11.79 -4.83
CA SER A 120 6.35 13.19 -5.22
C SER A 120 5.25 13.89 -4.42
N LEU A 121 5.54 15.05 -3.85
CA LEU A 121 4.52 15.84 -3.17
C LEU A 121 3.61 16.51 -4.21
N PRO A 122 2.28 16.46 -4.04
CA PRO A 122 1.35 17.18 -4.90
C PRO A 122 1.74 18.67 -4.99
N ARG A 123 1.83 19.21 -6.20
CA ARG A 123 2.18 20.61 -6.50
C ARG A 123 3.62 21.03 -6.16
N GLN A 124 4.51 20.12 -5.77
CA GLN A 124 5.91 20.41 -5.50
C GLN A 124 6.84 19.56 -6.37
N LEU A 125 6.88 19.82 -7.67
CA LEU A 125 7.70 19.11 -8.67
C LEU A 125 9.23 19.13 -8.39
N ARG A 126 9.68 19.82 -7.36
CA ARG A 126 11.09 19.97 -6.99
C ARG A 126 11.47 19.34 -5.67
N ARG A 127 10.55 18.71 -4.98
CA ARG A 127 10.83 17.96 -3.75
C ARG A 127 10.57 16.48 -3.99
N LEU A 128 11.57 15.69 -3.73
CA LEU A 128 11.42 14.26 -3.61
C LEU A 128 10.66 13.96 -2.32
N GLY A 129 9.76 12.97 -2.36
CA GLY A 129 8.97 12.54 -1.21
C GLY A 129 9.54 11.28 -0.57
N GLN A 130 8.66 10.33 -0.29
CA GLN A 130 8.94 9.12 0.46
C GLN A 130 8.64 7.87 -0.36
N VAL A 131 9.35 6.79 -0.05
CA VAL A 131 9.05 5.42 -0.46
C VAL A 131 9.21 4.51 0.75
N ALA A 132 8.73 3.27 0.65
CA ALA A 132 8.95 2.27 1.68
C ALA A 132 9.76 1.09 1.13
N VAL A 133 10.55 0.50 2.00
CA VAL A 133 11.12 -0.84 1.80
C VAL A 133 10.41 -1.79 2.74
N LEU A 134 9.92 -2.90 2.20
CA LEU A 134 9.34 -4.00 2.94
C LEU A 134 10.29 -5.18 2.83
N GLU A 135 10.84 -5.62 3.96
CA GLU A 135 11.72 -6.78 4.05
C GLU A 135 10.94 -7.99 4.56
N LEU A 136 11.07 -9.11 3.86
CA LEU A 136 10.34 -10.34 4.14
C LEU A 136 11.30 -11.52 4.25
N GLU A 137 11.14 -12.28 5.32
CA GLU A 137 11.70 -13.61 5.51
C GLU A 137 10.58 -14.52 5.99
N ALA A 138 10.76 -15.84 5.93
CA ALA A 138 9.69 -16.81 6.23
C ALA A 138 8.95 -16.56 7.56
N ASP A 139 9.68 -16.09 8.58
CA ASP A 139 9.14 -15.84 9.94
C ASP A 139 9.26 -14.37 10.39
N HIS A 140 9.66 -13.49 9.46
CA HIS A 140 9.90 -12.09 9.80
C HIS A 140 9.40 -11.15 8.69
N LYS A 141 8.80 -10.06 9.11
CA LYS A 141 8.39 -8.95 8.25
C LYS A 141 8.73 -7.62 8.92
N SER A 142 9.34 -6.71 8.17
CA SER A 142 9.61 -5.35 8.63
C SER A 142 9.45 -4.34 7.51
N ALA A 143 9.18 -3.10 7.86
CA ALA A 143 9.05 -2.02 6.90
C ALA A 143 9.80 -0.77 7.38
N GLU A 144 10.35 -0.02 6.43
CA GLU A 144 11.03 1.24 6.68
C GLU A 144 10.57 2.29 5.67
N ILE A 145 10.38 3.52 6.12
CA ILE A 145 10.11 4.68 5.26
C ILE A 145 11.43 5.37 4.94
N LEU A 146 11.69 5.57 3.65
CA LEU A 146 12.88 6.24 3.16
C LEU A 146 12.53 7.62 2.59
N GLU A 147 13.23 8.64 3.07
CA GLU A 147 13.17 9.99 2.52
C GLU A 147 14.04 10.08 1.25
N LEU A 148 13.43 10.24 0.09
CA LEU A 148 14.16 10.28 -1.19
C LEU A 148 15.15 11.44 -1.29
N SER A 149 14.91 12.53 -0.56
CA SER A 149 15.83 13.67 -0.50
C SER A 149 17.20 13.35 0.13
N THR A 150 17.31 12.24 0.86
CA THR A 150 18.59 11.81 1.46
C THR A 150 19.54 11.15 0.47
N PHE A 151 19.02 10.77 -0.72
CA PHE A 151 19.77 10.10 -1.79
C PHE A 151 20.11 11.00 -2.97
N SER A 152 19.77 12.29 -2.92
CA SER A 152 19.96 13.26 -4.00
C SER A 152 21.21 14.12 -3.84
#